data_017b5c07807e3bbca825e9b71668691f
#
_entry.id   017b5c07807e3bbca825e9b71668691f
#
_cell.length_a   1.000
_cell.length_b   1.000
_cell.length_c   1.000
_cell.angle_alpha   90.00
_cell.angle_beta   90.00
_cell.angle_gamma   90.00
#
_symmetry.space_group_name_H-M   'P 1'
#
loop_
_entity.id
_entity.type
_entity.pdbx_description
1 polymer ?
#
loop_
_entity_poly.entity_id
_entity_poly.type
_entity_poly.pdbx_seq_one_letter_code
_entity_poly.pdbx_strand_id
1 'polypeptide(L)'
;MALPHVNVDQLREERYILGEKTLIGLLENCPKNQTIGDNLVRAWSKINNSKYEKIVCSLSGGSDSDVMLDICTKCDKDNKIDYVWFDTGLEYQATKDHLKYLEEKYGIEIKSYRAIKPIPLTCKEYGQPFLSKQVSEFMNRLQKHSFKWEDEAIDVLIPRYCKWNEKKQKWIGCVSALEWWCGSKGSSSKFNITQNKWLKEFIIANPPTFKVSNVCCQYAKKDVSHKLLSEFGYDLNIIGIRKAEGGARSTAYKSCFDENGKSKGNTYDNYRPLFWYKNSDKDEYDKHYGVLHSRCYTEYGLKRTGCCCCPYGRDFEYELKITKEYEPKLFIAVNNIFGDSYEYTRKYKEFCKEMDEKKRNN
;
A
#
# COMPACT_ATOMS: atom_id res chain seq x y z
N MET A 1 -21.96 21.50 -0.56
CA MET A 1 -21.37 22.80 -0.17
C MET A 1 -20.04 22.93 -0.88
N ALA A 2 -19.82 24.01 -1.62
CA ALA A 2 -18.52 24.30 -2.19
C ALA A 2 -17.53 24.57 -1.04
N LEU A 3 -16.34 23.99 -1.11
CA LEU A 3 -15.25 24.30 -0.17
C LEU A 3 -14.96 25.82 -0.24
N PRO A 4 -14.68 26.49 0.88
CA PRO A 4 -14.32 27.91 0.84
C PRO A 4 -13.09 28.11 -0.05
N HIS A 5 -13.14 29.10 -0.93
CA HIS A 5 -11.98 29.53 -1.71
C HIS A 5 -10.91 30.03 -0.74
N VAL A 6 -9.84 29.27 -0.63
CA VAL A 6 -8.68 29.64 0.18
C VAL A 6 -7.76 30.47 -0.70
N ASN A 7 -7.41 31.66 -0.26
CA ASN A 7 -6.45 32.52 -0.95
C ASN A 7 -5.03 32.00 -0.71
N VAL A 8 -4.41 31.44 -1.75
CA VAL A 8 -3.09 30.81 -1.71
C VAL A 8 -1.99 31.80 -1.27
N ASP A 9 -2.11 33.08 -1.64
CA ASP A 9 -1.12 34.10 -1.28
C ASP A 9 -1.25 34.49 0.19
N GLN A 10 -2.45 34.54 0.73
CA GLN A 10 -2.70 34.78 2.15
C GLN A 10 -2.15 33.61 3.00
N LEU A 11 -2.29 32.37 2.54
CA LEU A 11 -1.68 31.20 3.19
C LEU A 11 -0.15 31.22 3.12
N ARG A 12 0.43 31.78 2.06
CA ARG A 12 1.89 31.96 1.95
C ARG A 12 2.41 33.02 2.91
N GLU A 13 1.68 34.11 3.11
CA GLU A 13 2.04 35.16 4.07
C GLU A 13 1.84 34.71 5.52
N GLU A 14 0.75 34.00 5.84
CA GLU A 14 0.54 33.42 7.17
C GLU A 14 1.63 32.39 7.53
N ARG A 15 2.11 31.60 6.58
CA ARG A 15 3.27 30.72 6.72
C ARG A 15 4.56 31.47 7.11
N TYR A 16 4.75 32.67 6.60
CA TYR A 16 5.93 33.50 6.89
C TYR A 16 5.87 34.16 8.27
N ILE A 17 4.66 34.46 8.75
CA ILE A 17 4.42 35.18 10.01
C ILE A 17 4.52 34.26 11.24
N LEU A 18 4.22 32.97 11.11
CA LEU A 18 4.09 32.03 12.25
C LEU A 18 5.40 31.47 12.81
N GLY A 19 6.58 31.86 12.32
CA GLY A 19 7.86 31.39 12.87
C GLY A 19 8.06 29.85 12.79
N GLU A 20 7.18 29.13 12.12
CA GLU A 20 7.13 27.66 12.04
C GLU A 20 8.33 27.03 11.30
N LYS A 21 9.14 27.86 10.62
CA LYS A 21 10.34 27.38 9.90
C LYS A 21 11.58 27.24 10.81
N THR A 22 11.40 27.26 12.13
CA THR A 22 12.47 26.97 13.08
C THR A 22 12.10 25.77 13.94
N LEU A 23 13.08 24.99 14.36
CA LEU A 23 12.85 23.85 15.26
C LEU A 23 12.23 24.32 16.59
N ILE A 24 12.62 25.49 17.10
CA ILE A 24 12.08 26.04 18.34
C ILE A 24 10.59 26.34 18.18
N GLY A 25 10.19 27.06 17.10
CA GLY A 25 8.80 27.37 16.84
C GLY A 25 7.92 26.12 16.65
N LEU A 26 8.45 25.08 16.01
CA LEU A 26 7.78 23.77 15.89
C LEU A 26 7.53 23.13 17.25
N LEU A 27 8.50 23.19 18.17
CA LEU A 27 8.38 22.57 19.49
C LEU A 27 7.50 23.38 20.45
N GLU A 28 7.52 24.70 20.36
CA GLU A 28 6.62 25.57 21.13
C GLU A 28 5.15 25.35 20.78
N ASN A 29 4.86 25.02 19.50
CA ASN A 29 3.52 24.69 19.02
C ASN A 29 3.21 23.19 19.03
N CYS A 30 4.04 22.35 19.62
CA CYS A 30 3.84 20.89 19.67
C CYS A 30 2.86 20.53 20.80
N PRO A 31 1.95 19.54 20.59
CA PRO A 31 1.15 19.00 21.68
C PRO A 31 2.05 18.37 22.74
N LYS A 32 1.57 18.31 23.99
CA LYS A 32 2.30 17.69 25.12
C LYS A 32 2.35 16.16 24.99
N ASN A 33 2.89 15.68 23.87
CA ASN A 33 3.07 14.28 23.52
C ASN A 33 4.51 14.06 23.10
N GLN A 34 5.26 13.30 23.91
CA GLN A 34 6.68 13.07 23.67
C GLN A 34 6.95 12.39 22.32
N THR A 35 6.10 11.42 21.91
CA THR A 35 6.25 10.74 20.62
C THR A 35 6.16 11.73 19.46
N ILE A 36 5.23 12.68 19.53
CA ILE A 36 5.06 13.71 18.49
C ILE A 36 6.24 14.67 18.51
N GLY A 37 6.65 15.17 19.70
CA GLY A 37 7.79 16.08 19.84
C GLY A 37 9.09 15.45 19.32
N ASP A 38 9.42 14.26 19.77
CA ASP A 38 10.61 13.51 19.31
C ASP A 38 10.58 13.27 17.79
N ASN A 39 9.39 13.05 17.25
CA ASN A 39 9.21 12.84 15.82
C ASN A 39 9.48 14.13 15.02
N LEU A 40 8.97 15.27 15.46
CA LEU A 40 9.21 16.57 14.81
C LEU A 40 10.71 16.93 14.83
N VAL A 41 11.41 16.70 15.94
CA VAL A 41 12.88 16.89 16.03
C VAL A 41 13.61 16.02 14.99
N ARG A 42 13.22 14.74 14.91
CA ARG A 42 13.83 13.82 13.95
C ARG A 42 13.51 14.20 12.50
N ALA A 43 12.26 14.58 12.21
CA ALA A 43 11.85 15.02 10.88
C ALA A 43 12.62 16.27 10.47
N TRP A 44 12.69 17.27 11.35
CA TRP A 44 13.48 18.47 11.13
C TRP A 44 14.95 18.16 10.83
N SER A 45 15.57 17.34 11.70
CA SER A 45 16.99 16.97 11.54
C SER A 45 17.26 16.19 10.25
N LYS A 46 16.35 15.31 9.83
CA LYS A 46 16.53 14.52 8.61
C LYS A 46 16.32 15.36 7.35
N ILE A 47 15.23 16.14 7.29
CA ILE A 47 14.87 16.93 6.11
C ILE A 47 15.90 18.05 5.88
N ASN A 48 16.38 18.70 6.94
CA ASN A 48 17.35 19.80 6.83
C ASN A 48 18.81 19.36 6.90
N ASN A 49 19.09 18.05 6.86
CA ASN A 49 20.47 17.56 6.80
C ASN A 49 21.10 17.94 5.45
N SER A 50 22.31 18.48 5.50
CA SER A 50 23.08 18.90 4.31
C SER A 50 23.44 17.73 3.38
N LYS A 51 23.36 16.48 3.87
CA LYS A 51 23.52 15.28 3.05
C LYS A 51 22.42 15.15 1.97
N TYR A 52 21.23 15.71 2.21
CA TYR A 52 20.09 15.56 1.32
C TYR A 52 19.81 16.88 0.58
N GLU A 53 19.99 16.83 -0.75
CA GLU A 53 19.70 17.95 -1.64
C GLU A 53 18.36 17.76 -2.36
N LYS A 54 18.04 16.50 -2.72
CA LYS A 54 16.83 16.12 -3.44
C LYS A 54 16.02 15.13 -2.65
N ILE A 55 14.92 15.59 -2.10
CA ILE A 55 14.03 14.79 -1.24
C ILE A 55 12.72 14.54 -1.97
N VAL A 56 12.20 13.32 -1.93
CA VAL A 56 10.87 13.01 -2.42
C VAL A 56 9.96 12.51 -1.30
N CYS A 57 8.73 13.01 -1.27
CA CYS A 57 7.67 12.56 -0.38
C CYS A 57 6.53 11.94 -1.19
N SER A 58 6.34 10.61 -1.04
CA SER A 58 5.33 9.88 -1.78
C SER A 58 3.99 9.89 -1.05
N LEU A 59 3.01 10.59 -1.62
CA LEU A 59 1.66 10.73 -1.07
C LEU A 59 0.72 9.65 -1.62
N SER A 60 -0.22 9.20 -0.80
CA SER A 60 -1.24 8.23 -1.20
C SER A 60 -2.67 8.80 -1.16
N GLY A 61 -2.85 10.02 -0.66
CA GLY A 61 -4.15 10.60 -0.35
C GLY A 61 -4.88 9.89 0.81
N GLY A 62 -4.13 9.10 1.60
CA GLY A 62 -4.64 8.44 2.79
C GLY A 62 -4.31 9.20 4.06
N SER A 63 -5.04 8.95 5.15
CA SER A 63 -4.93 9.74 6.40
C SER A 63 -3.53 9.78 7.01
N ASP A 64 -2.74 8.71 6.90
CA ASP A 64 -1.33 8.73 7.35
C ASP A 64 -0.46 9.60 6.41
N SER A 65 -0.79 9.62 5.12
CA SER A 65 -0.12 10.45 4.13
C SER A 65 -0.38 11.94 4.38
N ASP A 66 -1.56 12.31 4.87
CA ASP A 66 -1.92 13.70 5.18
C ASP A 66 -1.10 14.21 6.38
N VAL A 67 -0.98 13.42 7.44
CA VAL A 67 -0.12 13.74 8.59
C VAL A 67 1.36 13.83 8.18
N MET A 68 1.81 12.90 7.36
CA MET A 68 3.18 12.93 6.83
C MET A 68 3.44 14.20 6.03
N LEU A 69 2.50 14.59 5.17
CA LEU A 69 2.61 15.83 4.40
C LEU A 69 2.69 17.04 5.31
N ASP A 70 1.82 17.15 6.31
CA ASP A 70 1.82 18.25 7.26
C ASP A 70 3.15 18.35 8.02
N ILE A 71 3.70 17.24 8.49
CA ILE A 71 5.04 17.19 9.11
C ILE A 71 6.12 17.65 8.13
N CYS A 72 6.09 17.15 6.90
CA CYS A 72 7.09 17.49 5.90
C CYS A 72 7.07 18.97 5.56
N THR A 73 5.89 19.54 5.34
CA THR A 73 5.74 20.97 4.99
C THR A 73 6.18 21.91 6.12
N LYS A 74 5.96 21.52 7.39
CA LYS A 74 6.43 22.25 8.57
C LYS A 74 7.95 22.18 8.74
N CYS A 75 8.55 21.02 8.45
CA CYS A 75 9.97 20.77 8.67
C CYS A 75 10.87 21.23 7.50
N ASP A 76 10.33 21.36 6.30
CA ASP A 76 11.11 21.73 5.09
C ASP A 76 11.31 23.23 4.99
N LYS A 77 12.38 23.73 5.62
CA LYS A 77 12.69 25.18 5.62
C LYS A 77 13.15 25.71 4.26
N ASP A 78 13.78 24.86 3.44
CA ASP A 78 14.44 25.25 2.18
C ASP A 78 13.62 24.84 0.96
N ASN A 79 12.40 24.30 1.15
CA ASN A 79 11.50 23.77 0.11
C ASN A 79 12.18 22.74 -0.82
N LYS A 80 12.93 21.79 -0.22
CA LYS A 80 13.68 20.75 -0.94
C LYS A 80 12.82 19.55 -1.35
N ILE A 81 11.61 19.42 -0.80
CA ILE A 81 10.80 18.22 -0.96
C ILE A 81 9.94 18.34 -2.22
N ASP A 82 10.13 17.39 -3.13
CA ASP A 82 9.19 17.09 -4.20
C ASP A 82 8.07 16.20 -3.69
N TYR A 83 6.82 16.65 -3.80
CA TYR A 83 5.65 15.84 -3.44
C TYR A 83 5.14 15.11 -4.67
N VAL A 84 4.95 13.79 -4.54
CA VAL A 84 4.56 12.95 -5.67
C VAL A 84 3.38 12.04 -5.34
N TRP A 85 2.51 11.81 -6.31
CA TRP A 85 1.40 10.90 -6.21
C TRP A 85 1.40 9.93 -7.39
N PHE A 86 1.14 8.64 -7.13
CA PHE A 86 1.09 7.60 -8.15
C PHE A 86 -0.36 7.30 -8.53
N ASP A 87 -0.78 7.84 -9.69
CA ASP A 87 -2.09 7.59 -10.28
C ASP A 87 -2.14 6.19 -10.89
N THR A 88 -2.87 5.29 -10.25
CA THR A 88 -3.06 3.91 -10.73
C THR A 88 -4.18 3.80 -11.76
N GLY A 89 -4.96 4.88 -11.95
CA GLY A 89 -6.14 4.94 -12.80
C GLY A 89 -7.40 4.36 -12.15
N LEU A 90 -7.34 4.04 -10.86
CA LEU A 90 -8.46 3.41 -10.14
C LEU A 90 -8.63 3.97 -8.72
N GLU A 91 -8.37 5.24 -8.53
CA GLU A 91 -8.59 5.95 -7.28
C GLU A 91 -9.98 6.58 -7.21
N TYR A 92 -10.50 6.72 -5.99
CA TYR A 92 -11.71 7.47 -5.72
C TYR A 92 -11.57 8.93 -6.16
N GLN A 93 -12.64 9.51 -6.71
CA GLN A 93 -12.65 10.94 -7.04
C GLN A 93 -12.43 11.79 -5.79
N ALA A 94 -13.02 11.39 -4.66
CA ALA A 94 -12.79 12.03 -3.37
C ALA A 94 -11.30 12.08 -2.96
N THR A 95 -10.48 11.08 -3.33
CA THR A 95 -9.03 11.12 -3.13
C THR A 95 -8.36 12.16 -4.03
N LYS A 96 -8.76 12.25 -5.29
CA LYS A 96 -8.20 13.23 -6.24
C LYS A 96 -8.55 14.67 -5.84
N ASP A 97 -9.79 14.89 -5.40
CA ASP A 97 -10.24 16.19 -4.92
C ASP A 97 -9.49 16.60 -3.65
N HIS A 98 -9.22 15.63 -2.78
CA HIS A 98 -8.44 15.86 -1.57
C HIS A 98 -6.98 16.24 -1.86
N LEU A 99 -6.34 15.63 -2.85
CA LEU A 99 -4.98 16.01 -3.24
C LEU A 99 -4.92 17.47 -3.72
N LYS A 100 -5.91 17.92 -4.50
CA LYS A 100 -6.00 19.34 -4.90
C LYS A 100 -6.19 20.27 -3.69
N TYR A 101 -7.06 19.89 -2.75
CA TYR A 101 -7.20 20.62 -1.51
C TYR A 101 -5.87 20.73 -0.73
N LEU A 102 -5.07 19.65 -0.70
CA LEU A 102 -3.77 19.67 -0.04
C LEU A 102 -2.77 20.59 -0.75
N GLU A 103 -2.77 20.63 -2.10
CA GLU A 103 -1.97 21.58 -2.87
C GLU A 103 -2.32 23.04 -2.51
N GLU A 104 -3.62 23.36 -2.48
CA GLU A 104 -4.11 24.69 -2.11
C GLU A 104 -3.76 25.01 -0.65
N LYS A 105 -4.06 24.11 0.29
CA LYS A 105 -3.82 24.32 1.72
C LYS A 105 -2.36 24.57 2.06
N TYR A 106 -1.45 23.82 1.46
CA TYR A 106 -0.02 23.88 1.81
C TYR A 106 0.80 24.73 0.83
N GLY A 107 0.19 25.24 -0.25
CA GLY A 107 0.87 26.02 -1.29
C GLY A 107 2.00 25.23 -1.96
N ILE A 108 1.75 23.95 -2.26
CA ILE A 108 2.72 23.03 -2.87
C ILE A 108 2.17 22.49 -4.19
N GLU A 109 3.05 21.93 -5.01
CA GLU A 109 2.67 21.13 -6.17
C GLU A 109 2.80 19.64 -5.83
N ILE A 110 1.78 18.83 -6.14
CA ILE A 110 1.82 17.37 -6.04
C ILE A 110 1.92 16.79 -7.45
N LYS A 111 3.12 16.41 -7.85
CA LYS A 111 3.39 15.85 -9.18
C LYS A 111 2.75 14.49 -9.33
N SER A 112 1.84 14.35 -10.30
CA SER A 112 1.15 13.09 -10.59
C SER A 112 1.94 12.24 -11.57
N TYR A 113 2.24 11.00 -11.20
CA TYR A 113 2.88 10.01 -12.06
C TYR A 113 1.93 8.85 -12.36
N ARG A 114 1.62 8.67 -13.63
CA ARG A 114 0.75 7.59 -14.09
C ARG A 114 1.41 6.23 -13.97
N ALA A 115 0.61 5.21 -13.71
CA ALA A 115 1.04 3.81 -13.76
C ALA A 115 1.74 3.49 -15.09
N ILE A 116 2.84 2.74 -15.04
CA ILE A 116 3.53 2.25 -16.26
C ILE A 116 2.56 1.44 -17.13
N LYS A 117 1.72 0.62 -16.47
CA LYS A 117 0.58 -0.05 -17.10
C LYS A 117 -0.63 0.10 -16.17
N PRO A 118 -1.73 0.72 -16.63
CA PRO A 118 -2.94 0.91 -15.84
C PRO A 118 -3.51 -0.42 -15.32
N ILE A 119 -4.14 -0.38 -14.15
CA ILE A 119 -4.68 -1.58 -13.48
C ILE A 119 -5.63 -2.38 -14.38
N PRO A 120 -6.59 -1.76 -15.13
CA PRO A 120 -7.48 -2.52 -16.01
C PRO A 120 -6.74 -3.37 -17.04
N LEU A 121 -5.73 -2.79 -17.69
CA LEU A 121 -4.92 -3.48 -18.70
C LEU A 121 -4.06 -4.57 -18.06
N THR A 122 -3.49 -4.29 -16.89
CA THR A 122 -2.67 -5.26 -16.16
C THR A 122 -3.49 -6.46 -15.72
N CYS A 123 -4.70 -6.24 -15.19
CA CYS A 123 -5.59 -7.32 -14.77
C CYS A 123 -6.06 -8.15 -15.96
N LYS A 124 -6.37 -7.53 -17.10
CA LYS A 124 -6.75 -8.22 -18.34
C LYS A 124 -5.63 -9.13 -18.86
N GLU A 125 -4.39 -8.66 -18.83
CA GLU A 125 -3.24 -9.38 -19.40
C GLU A 125 -2.68 -10.44 -18.45
N TYR A 126 -2.46 -10.07 -17.20
CA TYR A 126 -1.74 -10.92 -16.22
C TYR A 126 -2.64 -11.64 -15.23
N GLY A 127 -3.87 -11.17 -15.04
CA GLY A 127 -4.83 -11.73 -14.10
C GLY A 127 -5.20 -10.79 -12.95
N GLN A 128 -6.27 -11.18 -12.26
CA GLN A 128 -6.87 -10.40 -11.19
C GLN A 128 -6.27 -10.78 -9.81
N PRO A 129 -6.22 -9.84 -8.84
CA PRO A 129 -5.80 -10.13 -7.49
C PRO A 129 -6.82 -11.00 -6.74
N PHE A 130 -6.36 -11.94 -5.90
CA PHE A 130 -7.22 -12.79 -5.09
C PHE A 130 -6.66 -12.90 -3.66
N LEU A 131 -7.49 -12.71 -2.65
CA LEU A 131 -7.31 -12.89 -1.22
C LEU A 131 -6.15 -12.07 -0.60
N SER A 132 -4.93 -12.27 -1.07
CA SER A 132 -3.74 -11.52 -0.66
C SER A 132 -2.69 -11.49 -1.75
N LYS A 133 -1.73 -10.53 -1.63
CA LYS A 133 -0.61 -10.45 -2.58
C LYS A 133 0.20 -11.74 -2.64
N GLN A 134 0.40 -12.38 -1.50
CA GLN A 134 1.15 -13.62 -1.38
C GLN A 134 0.42 -14.79 -2.03
N VAL A 135 -0.86 -14.98 -1.73
CA VAL A 135 -1.69 -16.02 -2.35
C VAL A 135 -1.72 -15.82 -3.86
N SER A 136 -1.99 -14.60 -4.33
CA SER A 136 -2.00 -14.29 -5.76
C SER A 136 -0.67 -14.55 -6.45
N GLU A 137 0.46 -14.27 -5.78
CA GLU A 137 1.78 -14.52 -6.34
C GLU A 137 2.03 -16.02 -6.51
N PHE A 138 1.75 -16.82 -5.50
CA PHE A 138 1.94 -18.27 -5.57
C PHE A 138 0.99 -18.92 -6.57
N MET A 139 -0.29 -18.55 -6.56
CA MET A 139 -1.25 -19.05 -7.56
C MET A 139 -0.83 -18.66 -8.99
N ASN A 140 -0.35 -17.43 -9.22
CA ASN A 140 0.14 -17.00 -10.52
C ASN A 140 1.33 -17.85 -11.00
N ARG A 141 2.27 -18.16 -10.09
CA ARG A 141 3.43 -19.03 -10.41
C ARG A 141 2.98 -20.44 -10.76
N LEU A 142 2.03 -21.02 -10.03
CA LEU A 142 1.47 -22.32 -10.32
C LEU A 142 0.72 -22.35 -11.65
N GLN A 143 -0.14 -21.35 -11.91
CA GLN A 143 -0.85 -21.23 -13.20
C GLN A 143 0.11 -21.09 -14.40
N LYS A 144 1.21 -20.36 -14.28
CA LYS A 144 2.24 -20.24 -15.33
C LYS A 144 2.95 -21.55 -15.67
N HIS A 145 2.92 -22.52 -14.75
CA HIS A 145 3.46 -23.84 -14.95
C HIS A 145 2.36 -24.89 -15.22
N SER A 146 1.14 -24.45 -15.55
CA SER A 146 -0.01 -25.32 -15.88
C SER A 146 -0.35 -26.31 -14.77
N PHE A 147 -0.18 -25.90 -13.50
CA PHE A 147 -0.47 -26.72 -12.34
C PHE A 147 -1.95 -27.10 -12.26
N LYS A 148 -2.24 -28.36 -12.03
CA LYS A 148 -3.60 -28.90 -12.07
C LYS A 148 -4.35 -28.92 -10.73
N TRP A 149 -3.84 -28.19 -9.73
CA TRP A 149 -4.41 -28.08 -8.38
C TRP A 149 -4.59 -29.44 -7.67
N GLU A 150 -3.67 -30.35 -7.91
CA GLU A 150 -3.69 -31.70 -7.37
C GLU A 150 -3.08 -31.79 -5.97
N ASP A 151 -3.58 -32.71 -5.15
CA ASP A 151 -3.10 -32.96 -3.79
C ASP A 151 -2.14 -34.15 -3.75
N GLU A 152 -0.92 -33.91 -4.17
CA GLU A 152 0.18 -34.86 -4.22
C GLU A 152 1.34 -34.42 -3.33
N ALA A 153 2.23 -35.35 -3.01
CA ALA A 153 3.44 -35.05 -2.26
C ALA A 153 4.41 -34.15 -3.06
N ILE A 154 5.19 -33.34 -2.37
CA ILE A 154 6.05 -32.34 -2.99
C ILE A 154 7.16 -32.96 -3.87
N ASP A 155 7.65 -34.12 -3.51
CA ASP A 155 8.64 -34.90 -4.25
C ASP A 155 8.10 -35.45 -5.57
N VAL A 156 6.79 -35.63 -5.68
CA VAL A 156 6.08 -35.95 -6.93
C VAL A 156 5.83 -34.73 -7.77
N LEU A 157 5.43 -33.62 -7.15
CA LEU A 157 5.04 -32.39 -7.87
C LEU A 157 6.24 -31.62 -8.44
N ILE A 158 7.36 -31.57 -7.73
CA ILE A 158 8.55 -30.83 -8.21
C ILE A 158 9.04 -31.37 -9.56
N PRO A 159 9.31 -32.68 -9.76
CA PRO A 159 9.72 -33.19 -11.05
C PRO A 159 8.69 -33.01 -12.17
N ARG A 160 7.39 -32.98 -11.82
CA ARG A 160 6.27 -32.81 -12.78
C ARG A 160 6.18 -31.39 -13.32
N TYR A 161 6.42 -30.38 -12.47
CA TYR A 161 6.18 -28.95 -12.80
C TYR A 161 7.43 -28.09 -12.85
N CYS A 162 8.60 -28.60 -12.46
CA CYS A 162 9.87 -27.88 -12.46
C CYS A 162 10.90 -28.59 -13.31
N LYS A 163 11.98 -27.89 -13.66
CA LYS A 163 13.09 -28.44 -14.44
C LYS A 163 14.35 -28.52 -13.58
N TRP A 164 15.07 -29.62 -13.66
CA TRP A 164 16.39 -29.73 -13.04
C TRP A 164 17.40 -28.88 -13.80
N ASN A 165 18.17 -28.09 -13.07
CA ASN A 165 19.26 -27.28 -13.64
C ASN A 165 20.60 -27.89 -13.24
N GLU A 166 21.28 -28.56 -14.17
CA GLU A 166 22.55 -29.22 -13.96
C GLU A 166 23.65 -28.27 -13.47
N LYS A 167 23.74 -27.06 -14.06
CA LYS A 167 24.75 -26.07 -13.67
C LYS A 167 24.59 -25.57 -12.24
N LYS A 168 23.36 -25.45 -11.77
CA LYS A 168 23.03 -24.93 -10.43
C LYS A 168 22.74 -26.03 -9.43
N GLN A 169 22.74 -27.30 -9.85
CA GLN A 169 22.40 -28.47 -9.05
C GLN A 169 21.13 -28.27 -8.21
N LYS A 170 20.07 -27.72 -8.84
CA LYS A 170 18.79 -27.44 -8.19
C LYS A 170 17.62 -27.40 -9.16
N TRP A 171 16.44 -27.66 -8.66
CA TRP A 171 15.18 -27.45 -9.37
C TRP A 171 14.93 -25.95 -9.60
N ILE A 172 14.48 -25.58 -10.80
CA ILE A 172 14.06 -24.23 -11.20
C ILE A 172 12.64 -24.25 -11.74
N GLY A 173 11.91 -23.16 -11.50
CA GLY A 173 10.51 -23.01 -11.90
C GLY A 173 9.64 -22.56 -10.70
N CYS A 174 8.55 -23.28 -10.45
CA CYS A 174 7.61 -22.92 -9.40
C CYS A 174 7.87 -23.59 -8.04
N VAL A 175 9.09 -24.04 -7.75
CA VAL A 175 9.44 -24.80 -6.53
C VAL A 175 8.85 -24.13 -5.27
N SER A 176 9.12 -22.84 -5.05
CA SER A 176 8.63 -22.16 -3.84
C SER A 176 7.11 -22.01 -3.77
N ALA A 177 6.43 -22.06 -4.92
CA ALA A 177 4.97 -22.06 -4.95
C ALA A 177 4.40 -23.47 -4.67
N LEU A 178 5.10 -24.52 -5.10
CA LEU A 178 4.78 -25.91 -4.71
C LEU A 178 5.02 -26.15 -3.21
N GLU A 179 6.13 -25.61 -2.66
CA GLU A 179 6.38 -25.65 -1.22
C GLU A 179 5.26 -24.97 -0.42
N TRP A 180 4.76 -23.81 -0.90
CA TRP A 180 3.60 -23.14 -0.31
C TRP A 180 2.36 -24.01 -0.40
N TRP A 181 2.07 -24.59 -1.56
CA TRP A 181 0.91 -25.46 -1.82
C TRP A 181 0.90 -26.71 -0.95
N CYS A 182 2.03 -27.36 -0.79
CA CYS A 182 2.19 -28.56 0.03
C CYS A 182 2.35 -28.26 1.54
N GLY A 183 2.47 -26.98 1.92
CA GLY A 183 2.70 -26.63 3.32
C GLY A 183 4.06 -27.07 3.88
N SER A 184 5.05 -27.29 3.02
CA SER A 184 6.34 -27.91 3.40
C SER A 184 7.34 -26.95 4.07
N LYS A 185 7.01 -25.66 4.25
CA LYS A 185 7.90 -24.64 4.87
C LYS A 185 7.85 -24.60 6.41
N GLY A 186 7.38 -25.66 7.05
CA GLY A 186 7.20 -25.73 8.51
C GLY A 186 5.89 -25.08 8.98
N SER A 187 5.30 -25.61 10.03
CA SER A 187 3.97 -25.24 10.53
C SER A 187 3.84 -23.78 10.97
N SER A 188 4.91 -23.16 11.45
CA SER A 188 4.96 -21.75 11.87
C SER A 188 5.19 -20.75 10.73
N SER A 189 5.49 -21.23 9.52
CA SER A 189 5.77 -20.36 8.39
C SER A 189 4.52 -19.68 7.87
N LYS A 190 4.53 -18.34 7.81
CA LYS A 190 3.49 -17.56 7.12
C LYS A 190 3.42 -17.83 5.61
N PHE A 191 4.38 -18.57 5.05
CA PHE A 191 4.46 -18.93 3.64
C PHE A 191 3.88 -20.32 3.36
N ASN A 192 2.93 -20.80 4.16
CA ASN A 192 2.16 -22.01 3.93
C ASN A 192 0.72 -21.68 3.55
N ILE A 193 0.13 -22.47 2.65
CA ILE A 193 -1.28 -22.34 2.26
C ILE A 193 -2.22 -22.54 3.46
N THR A 194 -1.84 -23.37 4.43
CA THR A 194 -2.56 -23.67 5.66
C THR A 194 -2.80 -22.45 6.57
N GLN A 195 -2.08 -21.33 6.33
CA GLN A 195 -2.37 -20.06 7.00
C GLN A 195 -3.69 -19.43 6.56
N ASN A 196 -4.28 -19.94 5.48
CA ASN A 196 -5.59 -19.56 4.98
C ASN A 196 -6.49 -20.78 5.11
N LYS A 197 -7.40 -20.73 6.09
CA LYS A 197 -8.30 -21.83 6.44
C LYS A 197 -9.04 -22.36 5.23
N TRP A 198 -9.02 -23.66 5.00
CA TRP A 198 -9.70 -24.36 3.90
C TRP A 198 -9.32 -23.91 2.49
N LEU A 199 -8.23 -23.13 2.31
CA LEU A 199 -7.91 -22.58 1.01
C LEU A 199 -7.47 -23.65 0.00
N LYS A 200 -6.71 -24.63 0.44
CA LYS A 200 -6.24 -25.73 -0.42
C LYS A 200 -7.42 -26.57 -0.91
N GLU A 201 -8.26 -26.99 0.02
CA GLU A 201 -9.46 -27.79 -0.23
C GLU A 201 -10.43 -27.03 -1.16
N PHE A 202 -10.59 -25.74 -0.92
CA PHE A 202 -11.40 -24.88 -1.78
C PHE A 202 -10.88 -24.83 -3.22
N ILE A 203 -9.58 -24.62 -3.40
CA ILE A 203 -8.98 -24.50 -4.75
C ILE A 203 -9.04 -25.85 -5.48
N ILE A 204 -8.87 -26.98 -4.79
CA ILE A 204 -9.02 -28.31 -5.37
C ILE A 204 -10.45 -28.55 -5.86
N ALA A 205 -11.44 -28.22 -5.01
CA ALA A 205 -12.85 -28.37 -5.34
C ALA A 205 -13.34 -27.37 -6.38
N ASN A 206 -12.76 -26.18 -6.42
CA ASN A 206 -13.13 -25.06 -7.29
C ASN A 206 -11.88 -24.45 -7.94
N PRO A 207 -11.24 -25.09 -8.91
CA PRO A 207 -10.09 -24.51 -9.60
C PRO A 207 -10.45 -23.16 -10.23
N PRO A 208 -9.57 -22.14 -10.12
CA PRO A 208 -9.85 -20.84 -10.70
C PRO A 208 -9.91 -20.90 -12.23
N THR A 209 -10.99 -20.39 -12.82
CA THR A 209 -11.21 -20.32 -14.28
C THR A 209 -10.60 -19.07 -14.91
N PHE A 210 -10.03 -18.19 -14.10
CA PHE A 210 -9.39 -16.94 -14.50
C PHE A 210 -7.93 -16.88 -14.04
N LYS A 211 -7.14 -15.99 -14.64
CA LYS A 211 -5.75 -15.76 -14.23
C LYS A 211 -5.72 -15.00 -12.91
N VAL A 212 -5.01 -15.53 -11.92
CA VAL A 212 -4.76 -14.86 -10.64
C VAL A 212 -3.38 -14.22 -10.64
N SER A 213 -3.26 -12.94 -10.21
CA SER A 213 -1.98 -12.25 -10.20
C SER A 213 -1.94 -11.08 -9.20
N ASN A 214 -0.72 -10.77 -8.71
CA ASN A 214 -0.43 -9.57 -7.92
C ASN A 214 0.28 -8.47 -8.72
N VAL A 215 0.43 -8.64 -10.02
CA VAL A 215 1.26 -7.80 -10.90
C VAL A 215 0.70 -6.39 -11.07
N CYS A 216 -0.61 -6.17 -10.87
CA CYS A 216 -1.21 -4.85 -10.92
C CYS A 216 -0.53 -3.85 -9.95
N CYS A 217 -0.21 -4.26 -8.71
CA CYS A 217 0.52 -3.41 -7.78
C CYS A 217 1.98 -3.15 -8.20
N GLN A 218 2.59 -4.06 -8.95
CA GLN A 218 3.95 -3.90 -9.45
C GLN A 218 3.99 -2.73 -10.45
N TYR A 219 3.22 -2.81 -11.52
CA TYR A 219 3.21 -1.79 -12.58
C TYR A 219 2.58 -0.46 -12.16
N ALA A 220 1.58 -0.51 -11.28
CA ALA A 220 0.88 0.70 -10.91
C ALA A 220 1.61 1.56 -9.87
N LYS A 221 2.44 0.96 -9.01
CA LYS A 221 3.09 1.68 -7.90
C LYS A 221 4.58 1.42 -7.79
N LYS A 222 5.02 0.15 -7.70
CA LYS A 222 6.41 -0.15 -7.37
C LYS A 222 7.38 0.25 -8.48
N ASP A 223 7.09 -0.13 -9.72
CA ASP A 223 7.98 0.16 -10.85
C ASP A 223 8.00 1.65 -11.16
N VAL A 224 6.85 2.35 -10.99
CA VAL A 224 6.79 3.82 -11.11
C VAL A 224 7.69 4.48 -10.07
N SER A 225 7.58 4.06 -8.80
CA SER A 225 8.40 4.59 -7.71
C SER A 225 9.89 4.31 -7.93
N HIS A 226 10.25 3.09 -8.33
CA HIS A 226 11.65 2.74 -8.61
C HIS A 226 12.21 3.55 -9.78
N LYS A 227 11.43 3.69 -10.85
CA LYS A 227 11.81 4.51 -12.01
C LYS A 227 12.03 5.96 -11.59
N LEU A 228 11.08 6.55 -10.87
CA LEU A 228 11.18 7.91 -10.37
C LEU A 228 12.46 8.11 -9.54
N LEU A 229 12.68 7.27 -8.54
CA LEU A 229 13.83 7.39 -7.63
C LEU A 229 15.17 7.25 -8.37
N SER A 230 15.25 6.38 -9.39
CA SER A 230 16.47 6.17 -10.17
C SER A 230 16.72 7.28 -11.19
N GLU A 231 15.68 7.79 -11.87
CA GLU A 231 15.83 8.78 -12.94
C GLU A 231 16.11 10.20 -12.42
N PHE A 232 15.50 10.58 -11.30
CA PHE A 232 15.64 11.94 -10.76
C PHE A 232 16.76 12.10 -9.73
N GLY A 233 17.39 10.99 -9.32
CA GLY A 233 18.54 11.03 -8.40
C GLY A 233 18.19 11.58 -7.01
N TYR A 234 17.06 11.15 -6.44
CA TYR A 234 16.69 11.52 -5.08
C TYR A 234 17.61 10.89 -4.05
N ASP A 235 17.96 11.66 -3.01
CA ASP A 235 18.84 11.24 -1.92
C ASP A 235 18.06 10.66 -0.74
N LEU A 236 16.84 11.19 -0.51
CA LEU A 236 15.95 10.78 0.57
C LEU A 236 14.54 10.53 0.05
N ASN A 237 14.00 9.34 0.34
CA ASN A 237 12.63 8.96 0.04
C ASN A 237 11.80 8.92 1.34
N ILE A 238 10.80 9.79 1.44
CA ILE A 238 9.89 9.87 2.60
C ILE A 238 8.61 9.10 2.29
N ILE A 239 8.23 8.18 3.18
CA ILE A 239 7.08 7.28 3.01
C ILE A 239 6.23 7.19 4.28
N GLY A 240 4.90 7.31 4.13
CA GLY A 240 3.93 7.21 5.22
C GLY A 240 3.67 5.75 5.62
N ILE A 241 4.53 5.19 6.49
CA ILE A 241 4.36 3.84 7.05
C ILE A 241 4.39 3.93 8.55
N ARG A 242 3.36 3.36 9.21
CA ARG A 242 3.30 3.19 10.67
C ARG A 242 3.44 1.72 11.06
N LYS A 243 4.17 1.45 12.13
CA LYS A 243 4.26 0.10 12.72
C LYS A 243 2.89 -0.36 13.24
N ALA A 244 2.08 0.56 13.75
CA ALA A 244 0.73 0.32 14.26
C ALA A 244 -0.29 -0.15 13.22
N GLU A 245 -0.02 0.03 11.90
CA GLU A 245 -0.87 -0.54 10.84
C GLU A 245 -0.90 -2.07 10.85
N GLY A 246 0.11 -2.69 11.46
CA GLY A 246 0.24 -4.15 11.52
C GLY A 246 0.59 -4.81 10.19
N GLY A 247 0.32 -6.13 10.09
CA GLY A 247 0.53 -6.91 8.89
C GLY A 247 1.99 -7.01 8.44
N ALA A 248 2.22 -7.14 7.14
CA ALA A 248 3.56 -7.29 6.57
C ALA A 248 4.47 -6.08 6.82
N ARG A 249 3.89 -4.88 6.97
CA ARG A 249 4.67 -3.64 7.18
C ARG A 249 5.30 -3.59 8.56
N SER A 250 4.59 -4.03 9.61
CA SER A 250 5.13 -4.04 10.99
C SER A 250 6.32 -4.99 11.17
N THR A 251 6.40 -6.03 10.33
CA THR A 251 7.48 -7.02 10.37
C THR A 251 8.61 -6.74 9.37
N ALA A 252 8.31 -6.08 8.26
CA ALA A 252 9.28 -5.77 7.20
C ALA A 252 10.27 -4.65 7.58
N TYR A 253 9.80 -3.69 8.38
CA TYR A 253 10.60 -2.54 8.79
C TYR A 253 10.87 -2.58 10.30
N LYS A 254 12.12 -2.32 10.68
CA LYS A 254 12.57 -2.35 12.09
C LYS A 254 12.75 -0.96 12.69
N SER A 255 12.91 0.07 11.82
CA SER A 255 13.18 1.43 12.22
C SER A 255 12.47 2.46 11.34
N CYS A 256 12.43 3.69 11.81
CA CYS A 256 11.90 4.82 11.02
C CYS A 256 12.86 5.24 9.89
N PHE A 257 14.09 4.75 9.89
CA PHE A 257 15.12 5.16 8.92
C PHE A 257 15.95 3.95 8.47
N ASP A 258 16.21 3.87 7.17
CA ASP A 258 17.15 2.92 6.58
C ASP A 258 18.16 3.68 5.72
N GLU A 259 19.43 3.62 6.09
CA GLU A 259 20.52 4.12 5.26
C GLU A 259 20.71 3.23 4.04
N ASN A 260 20.84 3.89 2.91
CA ASN A 260 21.08 3.28 1.60
C ASN A 260 20.30 1.98 1.53
N GLY A 261 19.22 1.91 0.86
CA GLY A 261 18.53 0.64 0.69
C GLY A 261 19.52 -0.42 0.21
N LYS A 262 20.55 -0.70 1.02
CA LYS A 262 21.77 -1.47 0.79
C LYS A 262 21.54 -2.86 0.21
N SER A 263 20.33 -3.28 0.22
CA SER A 263 19.96 -4.59 -0.29
C SER A 263 19.68 -4.59 -1.79
N LYS A 264 20.08 -3.67 -2.63
CA LYS A 264 19.88 -3.84 -4.12
C LYS A 264 20.37 -2.65 -4.97
N GLY A 265 21.44 -1.97 -4.58
CA GLY A 265 22.01 -0.90 -5.42
C GLY A 265 21.17 0.39 -5.44
N ASN A 266 20.32 0.60 -4.44
CA ASN A 266 19.62 1.86 -4.25
C ASN A 266 20.61 2.91 -3.72
N THR A 267 20.55 4.10 -4.28
CA THR A 267 21.42 5.23 -3.94
C THR A 267 20.78 6.21 -2.96
N TYR A 268 19.56 5.93 -2.47
CA TYR A 268 18.78 6.80 -1.60
C TYR A 268 18.47 6.18 -0.25
N ASP A 269 18.35 7.03 0.76
CA ASP A 269 17.89 6.64 2.09
C ASP A 269 16.36 6.63 2.16
N ASN A 270 15.78 5.84 3.07
CA ASN A 270 14.35 5.82 3.32
C ASN A 270 14.03 6.35 4.71
N TYR A 271 13.11 7.29 4.80
CA TYR A 271 12.61 7.85 6.04
C TYR A 271 11.11 7.66 6.19
N ARG A 272 10.67 7.27 7.38
CA ARG A 272 9.26 7.02 7.74
C ARG A 272 8.90 7.86 8.96
N PRO A 273 8.46 9.09 8.78
CA PRO A 273 8.19 10.00 9.88
C PRO A 273 7.25 9.41 10.92
N LEU A 274 6.19 8.74 10.48
CA LEU A 274 5.12 8.22 11.34
C LEU A 274 5.39 6.83 11.91
N PHE A 275 6.57 6.25 11.72
CA PHE A 275 6.81 4.83 12.00
C PHE A 275 6.42 4.42 13.43
N TRP A 276 6.66 5.24 14.40
CA TRP A 276 6.40 4.97 15.83
C TRP A 276 5.03 5.44 16.32
N TYR A 277 4.25 6.17 15.49
CA TYR A 277 2.95 6.66 15.90
C TYR A 277 1.98 5.52 16.13
N LYS A 278 1.34 5.52 17.30
CA LYS A 278 0.11 4.76 17.59
C LYS A 278 -1.09 5.50 16.99
N ASN A 279 -2.26 4.89 17.05
CA ASN A 279 -3.48 5.57 16.60
C ASN A 279 -3.76 6.81 17.44
N SER A 280 -3.60 6.72 18.79
CA SER A 280 -3.76 7.85 19.70
C SER A 280 -2.83 9.02 19.36
N ASP A 281 -1.57 8.77 19.01
CA ASP A 281 -0.63 9.84 18.67
C ASP A 281 -1.05 10.54 17.36
N LYS A 282 -1.55 9.76 16.39
CA LYS A 282 -2.07 10.29 15.15
C LYS A 282 -3.33 11.13 15.39
N ASP A 283 -4.29 10.61 16.16
CA ASP A 283 -5.55 11.30 16.46
C ASP A 283 -5.29 12.62 17.23
N GLU A 284 -4.31 12.62 18.14
CA GLU A 284 -3.87 13.82 18.84
C GLU A 284 -3.21 14.83 17.90
N TYR A 285 -2.37 14.35 16.98
CA TYR A 285 -1.73 15.18 15.95
C TYR A 285 -2.79 15.84 15.05
N ASP A 286 -3.71 15.03 14.51
CA ASP A 286 -4.79 15.50 13.64
C ASP A 286 -5.62 16.58 14.31
N LYS A 287 -6.02 16.35 15.57
CA LYS A 287 -6.80 17.30 16.36
C LYS A 287 -6.03 18.58 16.65
N HIS A 288 -4.76 18.48 17.03
CA HIS A 288 -3.95 19.63 17.43
C HIS A 288 -3.64 20.56 16.26
N TYR A 289 -3.28 19.96 15.11
CA TYR A 289 -2.88 20.73 13.91
C TYR A 289 -4.01 20.94 12.90
N GLY A 290 -5.21 20.46 13.17
CA GLY A 290 -6.34 20.59 12.25
C GLY A 290 -6.13 19.90 10.91
N VAL A 291 -5.49 18.70 10.93
CA VAL A 291 -5.29 17.94 9.73
C VAL A 291 -6.62 17.36 9.26
N LEU A 292 -7.04 17.73 8.06
CA LEU A 292 -8.25 17.21 7.43
C LEU A 292 -7.94 16.04 6.52
N HIS A 293 -8.85 15.08 6.49
CA HIS A 293 -8.73 13.88 5.66
C HIS A 293 -9.76 13.87 4.53
N SER A 294 -9.46 13.08 3.50
CA SER A 294 -10.35 12.88 2.35
C SER A 294 -11.77 12.49 2.76
N ARG A 295 -12.75 12.90 1.98
CA ARG A 295 -14.15 12.48 2.06
C ARG A 295 -14.31 10.95 2.08
N CYS A 296 -13.33 10.22 1.56
CA CYS A 296 -13.27 8.77 1.72
C CYS A 296 -13.38 8.33 3.19
N TYR A 297 -12.81 9.10 4.13
CA TYR A 297 -12.87 8.81 5.57
C TYR A 297 -14.08 9.47 6.25
N THR A 298 -14.35 10.73 5.92
CA THR A 298 -15.32 11.55 6.65
C THR A 298 -16.76 11.33 6.19
N GLU A 299 -16.99 11.02 4.92
CA GLU A 299 -18.33 10.81 4.34
C GLU A 299 -18.55 9.35 3.93
N TYR A 300 -17.58 8.71 3.25
CA TYR A 300 -17.75 7.34 2.78
C TYR A 300 -17.54 6.30 3.90
N GLY A 301 -16.97 6.69 5.04
CA GLY A 301 -16.70 5.81 6.17
C GLY A 301 -15.66 4.73 5.89
N LEU A 302 -14.79 4.94 4.89
CA LEU A 302 -13.73 4.00 4.56
C LEU A 302 -12.63 4.06 5.61
N LYS A 303 -12.08 2.92 5.97
CA LYS A 303 -10.97 2.83 6.95
C LYS A 303 -9.61 3.12 6.32
N ARG A 304 -9.52 3.06 4.99
CA ARG A 304 -8.29 3.26 4.23
C ARG A 304 -8.62 3.62 2.78
N THR A 305 -7.73 4.37 2.15
CA THR A 305 -7.77 4.64 0.72
C THR A 305 -6.72 3.83 -0.03
N GLY A 306 -6.84 3.78 -1.34
CA GLY A 306 -5.94 3.08 -2.24
C GLY A 306 -6.65 2.86 -3.57
N CYS A 307 -6.29 1.81 -4.31
CA CYS A 307 -7.08 1.42 -5.47
C CYS A 307 -8.49 1.06 -5.01
N CYS A 308 -9.50 1.68 -5.62
CA CYS A 308 -10.91 1.50 -5.25
C CYS A 308 -11.31 0.02 -5.27
N CYS A 309 -12.01 -0.44 -4.25
CA CYS A 309 -12.54 -1.79 -4.11
C CYS A 309 -11.53 -2.89 -4.41
N CYS A 310 -10.25 -2.69 -4.03
CA CYS A 310 -9.21 -3.68 -4.30
C CYS A 310 -9.57 -5.04 -3.66
N PRO A 311 -9.54 -6.17 -4.42
CA PRO A 311 -9.85 -7.50 -3.87
C PRO A 311 -8.97 -7.96 -2.70
N TYR A 312 -7.86 -7.29 -2.45
CA TYR A 312 -7.07 -7.50 -1.23
C TYR A 312 -7.65 -6.82 0.02
N GLY A 313 -8.67 -5.97 -0.15
CA GLY A 313 -9.39 -5.34 0.95
C GLY A 313 -10.21 -6.39 1.72
N ARG A 314 -10.10 -6.37 3.07
CA ARG A 314 -10.91 -7.29 3.90
C ARG A 314 -12.40 -7.00 3.77
N ASP A 315 -12.74 -5.73 3.62
CA ASP A 315 -14.09 -5.19 3.61
C ASP A 315 -14.53 -4.76 2.21
N PHE A 316 -14.02 -5.43 1.14
CA PHE A 316 -14.31 -5.01 -0.24
C PHE A 316 -15.81 -4.97 -0.58
N GLU A 317 -16.64 -5.78 0.10
CA GLU A 317 -18.11 -5.74 -0.06
C GLU A 317 -18.69 -4.41 0.44
N TYR A 318 -18.21 -3.95 1.59
CA TYR A 318 -18.59 -2.63 2.11
C TYR A 318 -18.11 -1.53 1.15
N GLU A 319 -16.84 -1.62 0.70
CA GLU A 319 -16.30 -0.67 -0.27
C GLU A 319 -17.12 -0.66 -1.58
N LEU A 320 -17.56 -1.81 -2.10
CA LEU A 320 -18.44 -1.90 -3.28
C LEU A 320 -19.79 -1.21 -3.05
N LYS A 321 -20.40 -1.44 -1.89
CA LYS A 321 -21.69 -0.78 -1.53
C LYS A 321 -21.53 0.74 -1.53
N ILE A 322 -20.52 1.25 -0.85
CA ILE A 322 -20.24 2.68 -0.75
C ILE A 322 -19.87 3.28 -2.12
N THR A 323 -19.04 2.59 -2.89
CA THR A 323 -18.67 3.04 -4.24
C THR A 323 -19.87 3.11 -5.16
N LYS A 324 -20.82 2.18 -5.06
CA LYS A 324 -22.08 2.23 -5.81
C LYS A 324 -22.91 3.47 -5.48
N GLU A 325 -22.91 3.89 -4.22
CA GLU A 325 -23.66 5.05 -3.72
C GLU A 325 -23.02 6.37 -4.14
N TYR A 326 -21.72 6.53 -3.91
CA TYR A 326 -21.04 7.81 -4.08
C TYR A 326 -20.33 7.99 -5.43
N GLU A 327 -19.87 6.90 -6.04
CA GLU A 327 -19.10 6.91 -7.29
C GLU A 327 -19.56 5.80 -8.26
N PRO A 328 -20.81 5.85 -8.77
CA PRO A 328 -21.43 4.75 -9.53
C PRO A 328 -20.67 4.38 -10.81
N LYS A 329 -20.02 5.33 -11.48
CA LYS A 329 -19.17 5.04 -12.65
C LYS A 329 -17.95 4.20 -12.28
N LEU A 330 -17.34 4.51 -11.15
CA LEU A 330 -16.21 3.75 -10.64
C LEU A 330 -16.63 2.35 -10.18
N PHE A 331 -17.83 2.23 -9.57
CA PHE A 331 -18.41 0.93 -9.23
C PHE A 331 -18.56 0.02 -10.45
N ILE A 332 -19.05 0.53 -11.57
CA ILE A 332 -19.13 -0.25 -12.82
C ILE A 332 -17.75 -0.66 -13.29
N ALA A 333 -16.79 0.25 -13.26
CA ALA A 333 -15.42 -0.02 -13.70
C ALA A 333 -14.76 -1.13 -12.85
N VAL A 334 -14.85 -1.07 -11.51
CA VAL A 334 -14.21 -2.07 -10.64
C VAL A 334 -14.84 -3.46 -10.78
N ASN A 335 -16.16 -3.55 -11.01
CA ASN A 335 -16.82 -4.83 -11.28
C ASN A 335 -16.35 -5.43 -12.62
N ASN A 336 -16.16 -4.61 -13.65
CA ASN A 336 -15.61 -5.08 -14.93
C ASN A 336 -14.16 -5.53 -14.83
N ILE A 337 -13.37 -4.95 -13.89
CA ILE A 337 -11.94 -5.27 -13.73
C ILE A 337 -11.73 -6.47 -12.81
N PHE A 338 -12.49 -6.57 -11.71
CA PHE A 338 -12.27 -7.51 -10.62
C PHE A 338 -13.43 -8.49 -10.40
N GLY A 339 -14.41 -8.54 -11.30
CA GLY A 339 -15.62 -9.34 -11.12
C GLY A 339 -15.35 -10.80 -10.79
N ASP A 340 -14.48 -11.47 -11.56
CA ASP A 340 -14.12 -12.88 -11.30
C ASP A 340 -13.51 -13.08 -9.91
N SER A 341 -12.64 -12.14 -9.51
CA SER A 341 -12.01 -12.19 -8.19
C SER A 341 -13.02 -12.01 -7.06
N TYR A 342 -13.98 -11.10 -7.20
CA TYR A 342 -15.04 -10.90 -6.21
C TYR A 342 -15.89 -12.15 -6.05
N GLU A 343 -16.37 -12.72 -7.17
CA GLU A 343 -17.18 -13.95 -7.16
C GLU A 343 -16.39 -15.12 -6.56
N TYR A 344 -15.13 -15.27 -6.93
CA TYR A 344 -14.29 -16.33 -6.40
C TYR A 344 -14.03 -16.19 -4.90
N THR A 345 -13.89 -14.93 -4.43
CA THR A 345 -13.75 -14.65 -2.99
C THR A 345 -15.04 -14.93 -2.22
N ARG A 346 -16.22 -14.64 -2.80
CA ARG A 346 -17.52 -14.98 -2.20
C ARG A 346 -17.68 -16.50 -2.06
N LYS A 347 -17.41 -17.24 -3.13
CA LYS A 347 -17.42 -18.72 -3.13
C LYS A 347 -16.48 -19.29 -2.07
N TYR A 348 -15.27 -18.73 -1.94
CA TYR A 348 -14.34 -19.17 -0.89
C TYR A 348 -14.88 -18.91 0.51
N LYS A 349 -15.46 -17.74 0.77
CA LYS A 349 -16.06 -17.44 2.08
C LYS A 349 -17.22 -18.35 2.43
N GLU A 350 -18.05 -18.69 1.45
CA GLU A 350 -19.16 -19.62 1.60
C GLU A 350 -18.66 -21.04 1.89
N PHE A 351 -17.72 -21.53 1.08
CA PHE A 351 -17.08 -22.83 1.32
C PHE A 351 -16.47 -22.93 2.73
N CYS A 352 -15.82 -21.88 3.21
CA CYS A 352 -15.28 -21.86 4.58
C CYS A 352 -16.39 -22.03 5.64
N LYS A 353 -17.56 -21.41 5.46
CA LYS A 353 -18.70 -21.56 6.38
C LYS A 353 -19.22 -22.98 6.38
N GLU A 354 -19.44 -23.56 5.21
CA GLU A 354 -19.91 -24.96 5.08
C GLU A 354 -18.95 -25.97 5.73
N MET A 355 -17.65 -25.80 5.51
CA MET A 355 -16.63 -26.68 6.10
C MET A 355 -16.55 -26.52 7.61
N ASP A 356 -16.76 -25.32 8.14
CA ASP A 356 -16.81 -25.09 9.59
C ASP A 356 -18.04 -25.70 10.25
N GLU A 357 -19.19 -25.64 9.58
CA GLU A 357 -20.42 -26.30 10.03
C GLU A 357 -20.27 -27.82 10.03
N LYS A 358 -19.74 -28.40 8.96
CA LYS A 358 -19.44 -29.84 8.90
C LYS A 358 -18.51 -30.30 10.04
N LYS A 359 -17.47 -29.46 10.33
CA LYS A 359 -16.52 -29.78 11.42
C LYS A 359 -17.13 -29.67 12.81
N ARG A 360 -18.20 -28.88 13.01
CA ARG A 360 -18.92 -28.78 14.30
C ARG A 360 -19.88 -29.94 14.55
N ASN A 361 -20.38 -30.51 13.45
CA ASN A 361 -21.39 -31.58 13.49
C ASN A 361 -20.76 -32.99 13.50
N ASN A 362 -19.46 -33.09 13.27
CA ASN A 362 -18.64 -34.29 13.44
C ASN A 362 -17.78 -34.20 14.72
#